data_e44c167c7d846776dfba69a8184d177c
#
_entry.id   e44c167c7d846776dfba69a8184d177c
#
_cell.length_a   1.000
_cell.length_b   1.000
_cell.length_c   1.000
_cell.angle_alpha   90.00
_cell.angle_beta   90.00
_cell.angle_gamma   90.00
#
_symmetry.space_group_name_H-M   'P 1'
#
loop_
_entity.id
_entity.type
_entity.pdbx_description
1 polymer ?
#
loop_
_entity_poly.entity_id
_entity_poly.type
_entity_poly.pdbx_seq_one_letter_code
_entity_poly.pdbx_strand_id
1 'polypeptide(L)'
;LCNPLNGNFEKYINDKTILVSCMYVNNETGLILPVEKLAGLIESSGAPALLHIDAVQALGKLPVNVCSLGCDMLTVSAHKINGPKGIGALYVRRGVRVSPLTYGGEQENSLVPGTYNSPACAGFAAALHELGDKDAQHLKNLYGHFVTRAREFDFIHVNIFGEHAPHIINITFDGYLGENVLHYLEEFGIYTSQGSACSSHSKKKSRALAALGADKRTADCSLRISFDFDNTVAEIDEFFKVCAQIPQNLIRCYK
;
A
#
# COMPACT_ATOMS: atom_id res chain seq x y z
N LEU A 1 7.34 10.54 14.17
CA LEU A 1 6.36 9.58 13.65
C LEU A 1 5.00 9.91 14.27
N CYS A 2 3.99 10.08 13.45
CA CYS A 2 2.61 10.23 13.87
C CYS A 2 1.91 8.88 13.67
N ASN A 3 1.20 8.40 14.71
CA ASN A 3 0.33 7.25 14.55
C ASN A 3 -0.97 7.71 13.87
N PRO A 4 -1.28 7.26 12.65
CA PRO A 4 -2.45 7.71 11.91
C PRO A 4 -3.78 7.28 12.55
N LEU A 5 -3.76 6.27 13.43
CA LEU A 5 -4.95 5.78 14.13
C LEU A 5 -5.38 6.68 15.30
N ASN A 6 -4.46 7.46 15.85
CA ASN A 6 -4.76 8.35 16.99
C ASN A 6 -5.51 9.63 16.59
N GLY A 7 -5.75 9.84 15.30
CA GLY A 7 -6.56 10.96 14.77
C GLY A 7 -6.01 12.38 15.02
N ASN A 8 -4.82 12.50 15.61
CA ASN A 8 -4.24 13.79 16.02
C ASN A 8 -3.52 14.54 14.88
N PHE A 9 -4.03 14.46 13.65
CA PHE A 9 -3.46 15.19 12.50
C PHE A 9 -3.50 16.71 12.71
N GLU A 10 -4.50 17.21 13.42
CA GLU A 10 -4.70 18.63 13.75
C GLU A 10 -3.46 19.28 14.38
N LYS A 11 -2.71 18.53 15.19
CA LYS A 11 -1.48 19.03 15.82
C LYS A 11 -0.36 19.36 14.85
N TYR A 12 -0.42 18.82 13.63
CA TYR A 12 0.62 18.93 12.61
C TYR A 12 0.22 19.86 11.47
N ILE A 13 -1.07 20.29 11.41
CA ILE A 13 -1.59 21.19 10.39
C ILE A 13 -1.77 22.58 11.01
N ASN A 14 -0.98 23.55 10.57
CA ASN A 14 -0.96 24.91 11.10
C ASN A 14 -0.59 25.93 9.99
N ASP A 15 -0.48 27.20 10.34
CA ASP A 15 -0.17 28.32 9.46
C ASP A 15 1.14 28.19 8.67
N LYS A 16 2.05 27.30 9.08
CA LYS A 16 3.32 27.01 8.40
C LYS A 16 3.28 25.76 7.54
N THR A 17 2.18 25.00 7.58
CA THR A 17 2.02 23.80 6.77
C THR A 17 1.64 24.18 5.35
N ILE A 18 2.48 23.84 4.38
CA ILE A 18 2.26 24.15 2.96
C ILE A 18 1.82 22.93 2.14
N LEU A 19 2.05 21.73 2.67
CA LEU A 19 1.69 20.47 2.02
C LEU A 19 1.37 19.42 3.07
N VAL A 20 0.23 18.77 2.91
CA VAL A 20 -0.11 17.50 3.57
C VAL A 20 -0.08 16.42 2.52
N SER A 21 0.85 15.48 2.64
CA SER A 21 0.97 14.34 1.73
C SER A 21 0.69 13.06 2.50
N CYS A 22 -0.31 12.30 2.05
CA CYS A 22 -0.76 11.08 2.72
C CYS A 22 -1.05 9.99 1.71
N MET A 23 -0.67 8.74 2.02
CA MET A 23 -1.12 7.60 1.24
C MET A 23 -2.56 7.25 1.59
N TYR A 24 -3.35 6.80 0.61
CA TYR A 24 -4.71 6.34 0.86
C TYR A 24 -4.71 4.94 1.47
N VAL A 25 -3.88 4.04 0.94
CA VAL A 25 -3.68 2.69 1.48
C VAL A 25 -2.21 2.49 1.79
N ASN A 26 -1.92 2.03 3.01
CA ASN A 26 -0.55 1.71 3.39
C ASN A 26 -0.07 0.43 2.68
N ASN A 27 1.05 0.52 1.99
CA ASN A 27 1.58 -0.55 1.16
C ASN A 27 2.22 -1.72 1.93
N GLU A 28 2.40 -1.60 3.25
CA GLU A 28 2.97 -2.66 4.09
C GLU A 28 1.89 -3.36 4.92
N THR A 29 0.86 -2.63 5.35
CA THR A 29 -0.14 -3.12 6.29
C THR A 29 -1.53 -3.27 5.69
N GLY A 30 -1.80 -2.64 4.54
CA GLY A 30 -3.14 -2.59 3.96
C GLY A 30 -4.09 -1.60 4.67
N LEU A 31 -3.62 -0.89 5.72
CA LEU A 31 -4.42 0.09 6.44
C LEU A 31 -4.93 1.18 5.50
N ILE A 32 -6.24 1.41 5.50
CA ILE A 32 -6.87 2.54 4.81
C ILE A 32 -6.76 3.76 5.73
N LEU A 33 -6.15 4.83 5.22
CA LEU A 33 -5.98 6.08 5.96
C LEU A 33 -7.19 7.00 5.70
N PRO A 34 -7.61 7.79 6.70
CA PRO A 34 -8.82 8.63 6.61
C PRO A 34 -8.56 9.90 5.79
N VAL A 35 -8.15 9.75 4.53
CA VAL A 35 -7.73 10.85 3.65
C VAL A 35 -8.85 11.86 3.39
N GLU A 36 -10.10 11.41 3.37
CA GLU A 36 -11.27 12.28 3.20
C GLU A 36 -11.41 13.31 4.33
N LYS A 37 -10.95 12.97 5.54
CA LYS A 37 -10.97 13.90 6.69
C LYS A 37 -9.89 14.97 6.59
N LEU A 38 -8.81 14.74 5.85
CA LEU A 38 -7.67 15.64 5.80
C LEU A 38 -8.01 16.96 5.10
N ALA A 39 -8.84 16.93 4.05
CA ALA A 39 -9.31 18.15 3.37
C ALA A 39 -10.06 19.07 4.35
N GLY A 40 -11.02 18.52 5.10
CA GLY A 40 -11.76 19.28 6.10
C GLY A 40 -10.90 19.80 7.26
N LEU A 41 -9.87 19.04 7.66
CA LEU A 41 -8.92 19.49 8.69
C LEU A 41 -8.04 20.65 8.21
N ILE A 42 -7.58 20.62 6.96
CA ILE A 42 -6.82 21.71 6.36
C ILE A 42 -7.68 22.97 6.30
N GLU A 43 -8.91 22.85 5.81
CA GLU A 43 -9.86 23.96 5.72
C GLU A 43 -10.16 24.57 7.10
N SER A 44 -10.48 23.73 8.09
CA SER A 44 -10.82 24.19 9.45
C SER A 44 -9.64 24.80 10.20
N SER A 45 -8.41 24.38 9.89
CA SER A 45 -7.18 24.93 10.50
C SER A 45 -6.80 26.30 9.95
N GLY A 46 -7.33 26.70 8.78
CA GLY A 46 -6.90 27.88 8.04
C GLY A 46 -5.47 27.78 7.49
N ALA A 47 -4.88 26.59 7.45
CA ALA A 47 -3.54 26.38 6.92
C ALA A 47 -3.50 26.61 5.39
N PRO A 48 -2.44 27.21 4.84
CA PRO A 48 -2.27 27.39 3.40
C PRO A 48 -1.87 26.08 2.69
N ALA A 49 -2.11 24.93 3.32
CA ALA A 49 -1.63 23.63 2.88
C ALA A 49 -2.42 23.10 1.68
N LEU A 50 -1.71 22.53 0.71
CA LEU A 50 -2.27 21.68 -0.32
C LEU A 50 -2.36 20.23 0.17
N LEU A 51 -3.38 19.50 -0.28
CA LEU A 51 -3.54 18.07 0.00
C LEU A 51 -3.09 17.23 -1.19
N HIS A 52 -2.05 16.43 -0.99
CA HIS A 52 -1.63 15.39 -1.93
C HIS A 52 -2.00 14.01 -1.39
N ILE A 53 -2.64 13.19 -2.21
CA ILE A 53 -2.97 11.80 -1.89
C ILE A 53 -2.18 10.86 -2.80
N ASP A 54 -1.41 9.96 -2.20
CA ASP A 54 -0.84 8.81 -2.89
C ASP A 54 -1.89 7.69 -2.96
N ALA A 55 -2.53 7.52 -4.11
CA ALA A 55 -3.54 6.51 -4.38
C ALA A 55 -2.99 5.29 -5.14
N VAL A 56 -1.66 5.11 -5.16
CA VAL A 56 -0.99 4.02 -5.89
C VAL A 56 -1.50 2.64 -5.47
N GLN A 57 -1.78 2.42 -4.20
CA GLN A 57 -2.34 1.16 -3.71
C GLN A 57 -3.87 1.13 -3.69
N ALA A 58 -4.54 2.27 -3.89
CA ALA A 58 -6.00 2.35 -3.86
C ALA A 58 -6.65 2.15 -5.23
N LEU A 59 -6.00 2.62 -6.31
CA LEU A 59 -6.55 2.58 -7.67
C LEU A 59 -6.95 1.14 -8.06
N GLY A 60 -8.19 0.99 -8.50
CA GLY A 60 -8.77 -0.29 -8.90
C GLY A 60 -9.16 -1.24 -7.75
N LYS A 61 -8.88 -0.90 -6.49
CA LYS A 61 -9.19 -1.70 -5.30
C LYS A 61 -10.18 -0.99 -4.37
N LEU A 62 -10.12 0.33 -4.34
CA LEU A 62 -11.04 1.21 -3.61
C LEU A 62 -11.56 2.30 -4.56
N PRO A 63 -12.70 2.94 -4.23
CA PRO A 63 -13.17 4.10 -4.97
C PRO A 63 -12.13 5.24 -4.91
N VAL A 64 -11.68 5.72 -6.07
CA VAL A 64 -10.78 6.86 -6.17
C VAL A 64 -11.47 7.94 -6.99
N ASN A 65 -11.96 8.98 -6.30
CA ASN A 65 -12.60 10.14 -6.93
C ASN A 65 -12.02 11.42 -6.34
N VAL A 66 -11.34 12.21 -7.14
CA VAL A 66 -10.65 13.43 -6.71
C VAL A 66 -11.58 14.48 -6.09
N CYS A 67 -12.85 14.52 -6.52
CA CYS A 67 -13.83 15.46 -5.98
C CYS A 67 -14.28 15.05 -4.58
N SER A 68 -14.60 13.76 -4.34
CA SER A 68 -15.00 13.27 -3.03
C SER A 68 -13.85 13.26 -2.02
N LEU A 69 -12.62 13.00 -2.50
CA LEU A 69 -11.41 13.05 -1.68
C LEU A 69 -10.98 14.49 -1.34
N GLY A 70 -11.48 15.50 -2.06
CA GLY A 70 -11.17 16.91 -1.82
C GLY A 70 -9.69 17.24 -2.01
N CYS A 71 -8.94 16.46 -2.77
CA CYS A 71 -7.49 16.62 -2.89
C CYS A 71 -7.11 17.64 -3.97
N ASP A 72 -5.95 18.27 -3.77
CA ASP A 72 -5.31 19.16 -4.72
C ASP A 72 -4.45 18.41 -5.73
N MET A 73 -3.84 17.32 -5.29
CA MET A 73 -3.01 16.46 -6.11
C MET A 73 -3.27 14.99 -5.75
N LEU A 74 -3.16 14.12 -6.76
CA LEU A 74 -3.31 12.67 -6.54
C LEU A 74 -2.38 11.91 -7.47
N THR A 75 -1.64 10.96 -6.90
CA THR A 75 -0.68 10.12 -7.63
C THR A 75 -1.19 8.70 -7.78
N VAL A 76 -1.03 8.14 -8.99
CA VAL A 76 -1.29 6.74 -9.30
C VAL A 76 -0.15 6.15 -10.13
N SER A 77 -0.04 4.82 -10.17
CA SER A 77 1.01 4.12 -10.92
C SER A 77 0.45 2.90 -11.66
N ALA A 78 0.80 2.78 -12.93
CA ALA A 78 0.29 1.73 -13.81
C ALA A 78 0.64 0.31 -13.32
N HIS A 79 1.86 0.09 -12.82
CA HIS A 79 2.33 -1.25 -12.42
C HIS A 79 1.60 -1.84 -11.20
N LYS A 80 0.76 -1.07 -10.53
CA LYS A 80 -0.08 -1.56 -9.41
C LYS A 80 -1.46 -2.05 -9.87
N ILE A 81 -1.74 -1.89 -11.15
CA ILE A 81 -2.94 -2.38 -11.80
C ILE A 81 -2.60 -3.19 -13.06
N ASN A 82 -1.49 -3.91 -13.01
CA ASN A 82 -0.97 -4.78 -14.09
C ASN A 82 -0.57 -4.04 -15.38
N GLY A 83 -0.42 -2.72 -15.33
CA GLY A 83 0.12 -1.90 -16.41
C GLY A 83 1.66 -1.87 -16.43
N PRO A 84 2.26 -1.16 -17.39
CA PRO A 84 3.71 -1.07 -17.54
C PRO A 84 4.40 -0.41 -16.34
N LYS A 85 5.63 -0.88 -16.03
CA LYS A 85 6.52 -0.18 -15.10
C LYS A 85 7.04 1.12 -15.72
N GLY A 86 7.36 2.10 -14.87
CA GLY A 86 7.96 3.36 -15.30
C GLY A 86 6.98 4.42 -15.80
N ILE A 87 5.67 4.18 -15.67
CA ILE A 87 4.63 5.17 -15.95
C ILE A 87 3.63 5.26 -14.79
N GLY A 88 3.14 6.47 -14.55
CA GLY A 88 2.10 6.82 -13.61
C GLY A 88 1.41 8.12 -14.04
N ALA A 89 0.50 8.61 -13.23
CA ALA A 89 -0.15 9.89 -13.45
C ALA A 89 -0.21 10.71 -12.16
N LEU A 90 -0.08 12.01 -12.32
CA LEU A 90 -0.31 13.01 -11.28
C LEU A 90 -1.52 13.85 -11.69
N TYR A 91 -2.61 13.74 -10.94
CA TYR A 91 -3.69 14.72 -11.02
C TYR A 91 -3.26 15.98 -10.28
N VAL A 92 -3.49 17.12 -10.90
CA VAL A 92 -3.29 18.45 -10.29
C VAL A 92 -4.58 19.24 -10.47
N ARG A 93 -5.17 19.69 -9.35
CA ARG A 93 -6.40 20.51 -9.37
C ARG A 93 -6.15 21.82 -10.11
N ARG A 94 -7.12 22.25 -10.89
CA ARG A 94 -7.03 23.53 -11.61
C ARG A 94 -6.75 24.69 -10.66
N GLY A 95 -5.74 25.49 -10.98
CA GLY A 95 -5.28 26.61 -10.15
C GLY A 95 -4.15 26.27 -9.18
N VAL A 96 -3.84 25.02 -8.93
CA VAL A 96 -2.65 24.61 -8.18
C VAL A 96 -1.42 24.78 -9.05
N ARG A 97 -0.39 25.44 -8.52
CA ARG A 97 0.88 25.65 -9.21
C ARG A 97 1.91 24.62 -8.75
N VAL A 98 2.44 23.88 -9.72
CA VAL A 98 3.55 22.94 -9.51
C VAL A 98 4.72 23.40 -10.35
N SER A 99 5.89 23.50 -9.76
CA SER A 99 7.11 23.84 -10.48
C SER A 99 7.81 22.58 -11.00
N PRO A 100 8.34 22.58 -12.23
CA PRO A 100 9.08 21.46 -12.75
C PRO A 100 10.38 21.24 -11.98
N LEU A 101 10.79 19.98 -11.81
CA LEU A 101 12.09 19.62 -11.24
C LEU A 101 13.21 19.64 -12.29
N THR A 102 12.85 19.45 -13.57
CA THR A 102 13.76 19.47 -14.71
C THR A 102 13.19 20.41 -15.78
N TYR A 103 14.06 21.09 -16.49
CA TYR A 103 13.69 22.06 -17.50
C TYR A 103 14.07 21.55 -18.90
N GLY A 104 13.28 21.91 -19.91
CA GLY A 104 13.51 21.51 -21.31
C GLY A 104 12.32 21.87 -22.19
N GLY A 105 11.74 20.89 -22.89
CA GLY A 105 10.58 21.07 -23.74
C GLY A 105 9.28 21.30 -22.96
N GLU A 106 8.21 21.54 -23.69
CA GLU A 106 6.88 21.90 -23.16
C GLU A 106 5.98 20.69 -22.83
N GLN A 107 6.53 19.47 -22.86
CA GLN A 107 5.77 18.25 -22.59
C GLN A 107 5.19 18.27 -21.17
N GLU A 108 4.08 17.55 -20.98
CA GLU A 108 3.34 17.47 -19.72
C GLU A 108 3.08 18.86 -19.08
N ASN A 109 2.61 19.82 -19.89
CA ASN A 109 2.41 21.22 -19.48
C ASN A 109 3.68 21.86 -18.91
N SER A 110 4.83 21.59 -19.50
CA SER A 110 6.16 22.06 -19.08
C SER A 110 6.63 21.52 -17.72
N LEU A 111 5.97 20.49 -17.18
CA LEU A 111 6.35 19.88 -15.88
C LEU A 111 7.41 18.79 -16.05
N VAL A 112 7.35 18.02 -17.14
CA VAL A 112 8.26 16.89 -17.38
C VAL A 112 8.71 16.92 -18.84
N PRO A 113 9.90 17.46 -19.14
CA PRO A 113 10.41 17.52 -20.49
C PRO A 113 10.81 16.14 -21.01
N GLY A 114 10.71 15.97 -22.32
CA GLY A 114 11.09 14.73 -23.02
C GLY A 114 9.95 14.19 -23.88
N THR A 115 10.32 13.34 -24.86
CA THR A 115 9.36 12.71 -25.76
C THR A 115 8.38 11.84 -24.98
N TYR A 116 7.09 11.93 -25.31
CA TYR A 116 6.06 11.11 -24.68
C TYR A 116 6.32 9.62 -24.85
N ASN A 117 6.21 8.86 -23.76
CA ASN A 117 6.26 7.39 -23.80
C ASN A 117 4.88 6.84 -24.19
N SER A 118 4.51 7.04 -25.46
CA SER A 118 3.20 6.63 -25.98
C SER A 118 2.89 5.13 -25.79
N PRO A 119 3.85 4.20 -25.97
CA PRO A 119 3.58 2.78 -25.68
C PRO A 119 3.19 2.53 -24.23
N ALA A 120 3.88 3.15 -23.28
CA ALA A 120 3.55 2.98 -21.86
C ALA A 120 2.22 3.65 -21.50
N CYS A 121 1.89 4.81 -22.11
CA CYS A 121 0.59 5.45 -21.95
C CYS A 121 -0.54 4.54 -22.46
N ALA A 122 -0.38 3.92 -23.63
CA ALA A 122 -1.35 2.98 -24.17
C ALA A 122 -1.52 1.74 -23.26
N GLY A 123 -0.42 1.19 -22.74
CA GLY A 123 -0.46 0.09 -21.78
C GLY A 123 -1.13 0.46 -20.45
N PHE A 124 -0.94 1.71 -19.97
CA PHE A 124 -1.64 2.18 -18.76
C PHE A 124 -3.15 2.33 -19.03
N ALA A 125 -3.53 2.87 -20.19
CA ALA A 125 -4.93 2.98 -20.59
C ALA A 125 -5.60 1.59 -20.70
N ALA A 126 -4.93 0.61 -21.31
CA ALA A 126 -5.41 -0.77 -21.38
C ALA A 126 -5.63 -1.37 -20.00
N ALA A 127 -4.67 -1.23 -19.09
CA ALA A 127 -4.79 -1.71 -17.71
C ALA A 127 -5.97 -1.05 -16.95
N LEU A 128 -6.21 0.25 -17.14
CA LEU A 128 -7.36 0.95 -16.59
C LEU A 128 -8.69 0.42 -17.16
N HIS A 129 -8.72 0.11 -18.45
CA HIS A 129 -9.91 -0.45 -19.08
C HIS A 129 -10.25 -1.84 -18.52
N GLU A 130 -9.25 -2.70 -18.36
CA GLU A 130 -9.43 -4.03 -17.77
C GLU A 130 -9.90 -3.99 -16.31
N LEU A 131 -9.57 -2.94 -15.55
CA LEU A 131 -10.06 -2.77 -14.18
C LEU A 131 -11.57 -2.60 -14.10
N GLY A 132 -12.21 -2.04 -15.13
CA GLY A 132 -13.66 -1.83 -15.17
C GLY A 132 -14.45 -3.13 -15.07
N ASP A 133 -13.85 -4.26 -15.47
CA ASP A 133 -14.47 -5.58 -15.48
C ASP A 133 -14.09 -6.43 -14.24
N LYS A 134 -13.21 -5.91 -13.35
CA LYS A 134 -12.74 -6.66 -12.19
C LYS A 134 -13.69 -6.50 -10.99
N ASP A 135 -14.01 -7.62 -10.36
CA ASP A 135 -14.89 -7.66 -9.19
C ASP A 135 -14.12 -7.43 -7.88
N ALA A 136 -14.27 -6.25 -7.30
CA ALA A 136 -13.69 -5.94 -5.99
C ALA A 136 -14.19 -6.88 -4.86
N GLN A 137 -15.35 -7.52 -5.02
CA GLN A 137 -15.86 -8.50 -4.07
C GLN A 137 -14.99 -9.76 -4.03
N HIS A 138 -14.39 -10.13 -5.17
CA HIS A 138 -13.45 -11.26 -5.23
C HIS A 138 -12.27 -11.05 -4.26
N LEU A 139 -11.64 -9.89 -4.26
CA LEU A 139 -10.55 -9.58 -3.31
C LEU A 139 -11.01 -9.65 -1.85
N LYS A 140 -12.22 -9.20 -1.53
CA LYS A 140 -12.79 -9.32 -0.19
C LYS A 140 -13.01 -10.77 0.21
N ASN A 141 -13.42 -11.61 -0.71
CA ASN A 141 -13.61 -13.06 -0.49
C ASN A 141 -12.25 -13.73 -0.22
N LEU A 142 -11.21 -13.42 -1.01
CA LEU A 142 -9.85 -13.91 -0.77
C LEU A 142 -9.33 -13.49 0.60
N TYR A 143 -9.49 -12.21 0.95
CA TYR A 143 -9.13 -11.67 2.26
C TYR A 143 -9.83 -12.41 3.39
N GLY A 144 -11.17 -12.57 3.30
CA GLY A 144 -11.97 -13.27 4.31
C GLY A 144 -11.55 -14.73 4.48
N HIS A 145 -11.30 -15.43 3.38
CA HIS A 145 -10.80 -16.81 3.40
C HIS A 145 -9.43 -16.88 4.07
N PHE A 146 -8.50 -16.01 3.67
CA PHE A 146 -7.15 -15.96 4.28
C PHE A 146 -7.20 -15.73 5.79
N VAL A 147 -7.99 -14.75 6.26
CA VAL A 147 -8.13 -14.46 7.69
C VAL A 147 -8.74 -15.65 8.45
N THR A 148 -9.67 -16.37 7.83
CA THR A 148 -10.28 -17.57 8.42
C THR A 148 -9.24 -18.68 8.56
N ARG A 149 -8.49 -18.95 7.52
CA ARG A 149 -7.43 -19.97 7.53
C ARG A 149 -6.29 -19.63 8.52
N ALA A 150 -5.90 -18.36 8.61
CA ALA A 150 -4.85 -17.93 9.53
C ALA A 150 -5.17 -18.26 11.00
N ARG A 151 -6.45 -18.23 11.38
CA ARG A 151 -6.90 -18.55 12.75
C ARG A 151 -6.74 -20.03 13.15
N GLU A 152 -6.51 -20.91 12.19
CA GLU A 152 -6.25 -22.33 12.45
C GLU A 152 -4.84 -22.59 13.01
N PHE A 153 -3.97 -21.55 13.03
CA PHE A 153 -2.57 -21.64 13.42
C PHE A 153 -2.27 -20.76 14.62
N ASP A 154 -1.78 -21.31 15.70
CA ASP A 154 -1.45 -20.58 16.93
C ASP A 154 -0.28 -19.59 16.76
N PHE A 155 0.54 -19.77 15.74
CA PHE A 155 1.73 -18.95 15.49
C PHE A 155 1.58 -17.98 14.31
N ILE A 156 0.41 -17.91 13.67
CA ILE A 156 0.12 -16.96 12.59
C ILE A 156 -0.93 -15.95 13.06
N HIS A 157 -0.56 -14.68 13.09
CA HIS A 157 -1.45 -13.60 13.49
C HIS A 157 -1.60 -12.57 12.39
N VAL A 158 -2.84 -12.27 12.03
CA VAL A 158 -3.14 -11.17 11.08
C VAL A 158 -3.09 -9.86 11.85
N ASN A 159 -2.23 -8.94 11.41
CA ASN A 159 -2.07 -7.63 12.03
C ASN A 159 -3.10 -6.65 11.48
N ILE A 160 -4.20 -6.44 12.20
CA ILE A 160 -5.28 -5.53 11.84
C ILE A 160 -5.15 -4.25 12.67
N PHE A 161 -4.86 -3.12 12.01
CA PHE A 161 -4.67 -1.82 12.66
C PHE A 161 -5.89 -0.90 12.52
N GLY A 162 -6.87 -1.24 11.70
CA GLY A 162 -8.07 -0.43 11.43
C GLY A 162 -8.79 -0.90 10.19
N GLU A 163 -9.44 0.01 9.46
CA GLU A 163 -10.06 -0.30 8.18
C GLU A 163 -9.01 -0.77 7.17
N HIS A 164 -9.32 -1.82 6.41
CA HIS A 164 -8.33 -2.58 5.68
C HIS A 164 -8.68 -2.74 4.20
N ALA A 165 -7.71 -2.49 3.34
CA ALA A 165 -7.82 -2.79 1.92
C ALA A 165 -7.69 -4.32 1.71
N PRO A 166 -8.53 -4.94 0.89
CA PRO A 166 -8.65 -6.40 0.81
C PRO A 166 -7.48 -7.09 0.08
N HIS A 167 -6.61 -6.35 -0.58
CA HIS A 167 -5.53 -6.89 -1.39
C HIS A 167 -4.16 -6.90 -0.70
N ILE A 168 -4.04 -6.38 0.52
CA ILE A 168 -2.79 -6.37 1.30
C ILE A 168 -3.08 -6.84 2.71
N ILE A 169 -2.36 -7.86 3.15
CA ILE A 169 -2.43 -8.39 4.51
C ILE A 169 -1.04 -8.37 5.11
N ASN A 170 -0.93 -7.84 6.32
CA ASN A 170 0.27 -7.98 7.13
C ASN A 170 0.05 -9.08 8.17
N ILE A 171 0.95 -10.05 8.22
CA ILE A 171 0.86 -11.16 9.16
C ILE A 171 2.16 -11.29 9.95
N THR A 172 2.06 -11.80 11.16
CA THR A 172 3.21 -12.13 12.01
C THR A 172 3.27 -13.64 12.19
N PHE A 173 4.46 -14.22 12.00
CA PHE A 173 4.77 -15.60 12.34
C PHE A 173 5.43 -15.64 13.71
N ASP A 174 4.64 -15.83 14.76
CA ASP A 174 5.11 -15.70 16.13
C ASP A 174 6.24 -16.68 16.46
N GLY A 175 7.38 -16.11 16.80
CA GLY A 175 8.60 -16.86 17.11
C GLY A 175 9.52 -17.12 15.90
N TYR A 176 9.09 -16.88 14.66
CA TYR A 176 9.89 -17.11 13.46
C TYR A 176 10.23 -15.80 12.77
N LEU A 177 11.51 -15.59 12.42
CA LEU A 177 11.91 -14.40 11.66
C LEU A 177 11.24 -14.41 10.28
N GLY A 178 10.65 -13.29 9.90
CA GLY A 178 9.96 -13.13 8.62
C GLY A 178 10.87 -13.42 7.42
N GLU A 179 12.17 -13.05 7.49
CA GLU A 179 13.15 -13.37 6.46
C GLU A 179 13.31 -14.89 6.25
N ASN A 180 13.38 -15.66 7.35
CA ASN A 180 13.50 -17.12 7.26
C ASN A 180 12.23 -17.75 6.69
N VAL A 181 11.07 -17.26 7.11
CA VAL A 181 9.77 -17.73 6.58
C VAL A 181 9.63 -17.37 5.10
N LEU A 182 10.03 -16.18 4.69
CA LEU A 182 10.00 -15.74 3.30
C LEU A 182 10.80 -16.69 2.42
N HIS A 183 12.07 -16.97 2.77
CA HIS A 183 12.93 -17.87 2.00
C HIS A 183 12.40 -19.31 1.99
N TYR A 184 11.82 -19.77 3.10
CA TYR A 184 11.19 -21.08 3.16
C TYR A 184 10.00 -21.18 2.19
N LEU A 185 9.15 -20.15 2.15
CA LEU A 185 8.00 -20.11 1.22
C LEU A 185 8.46 -20.06 -0.25
N GLU A 186 9.56 -19.35 -0.55
CA GLU A 186 10.14 -19.28 -1.90
C GLU A 186 10.55 -20.66 -2.44
N GLU A 187 10.99 -21.61 -1.59
CA GLU A 187 11.32 -22.97 -2.00
C GLU A 187 10.10 -23.72 -2.58
N PHE A 188 8.89 -23.31 -2.19
CA PHE A 188 7.61 -23.85 -2.69
C PHE A 188 6.97 -22.99 -3.78
N GLY A 189 7.69 -21.99 -4.32
CA GLY A 189 7.18 -21.07 -5.34
C GLY A 189 6.18 -20.04 -4.81
N ILE A 190 6.14 -19.80 -3.50
CA ILE A 190 5.26 -18.84 -2.85
C ILE A 190 6.05 -17.56 -2.56
N TYR A 191 5.74 -16.48 -3.27
CA TYR A 191 6.45 -15.22 -3.18
C TYR A 191 5.72 -14.21 -2.32
N THR A 192 6.34 -13.78 -1.24
CA THR A 192 5.83 -12.79 -0.28
C THR A 192 6.81 -11.63 -0.15
N SER A 193 6.57 -10.71 0.76
CA SER A 193 7.49 -9.59 1.00
C SER A 193 7.63 -9.29 2.49
N GLN A 194 8.84 -8.94 2.90
CA GLN A 194 9.08 -8.36 4.23
C GLN A 194 9.17 -6.83 4.12
N GLY A 195 8.30 -6.10 4.81
CA GLY A 195 8.24 -4.64 4.74
C GLY A 195 7.82 -4.10 3.37
N SER A 196 8.36 -2.94 2.97
CA SER A 196 8.15 -2.41 1.63
C SER A 196 9.17 -2.99 0.66
N ALA A 197 8.73 -3.44 -0.52
CA ALA A 197 9.61 -3.96 -1.57
C ALA A 197 10.71 -2.94 -1.99
N CYS A 198 10.44 -1.63 -1.86
CA CYS A 198 11.40 -0.57 -2.18
C CYS A 198 12.52 -0.40 -1.13
N SER A 199 12.37 -0.93 0.08
CA SER A 199 13.35 -0.84 1.17
C SER A 199 14.01 -2.17 1.53
N SER A 200 13.79 -3.22 0.74
CA SER A 200 14.33 -4.57 0.95
C SER A 200 15.87 -4.62 1.05
N HIS A 201 16.59 -3.68 0.43
CA HIS A 201 18.04 -3.56 0.53
C HIS A 201 18.54 -2.80 1.79
N SER A 202 17.64 -2.21 2.58
CA SER A 202 18.01 -1.52 3.82
C SER A 202 17.58 -2.35 5.03
N LYS A 203 18.51 -2.67 5.94
CA LYS A 203 18.21 -3.30 7.26
C LYS A 203 17.38 -2.38 8.17
N LYS A 204 16.68 -1.40 7.61
CA LYS A 204 15.84 -0.46 8.38
C LYS A 204 14.51 -1.12 8.71
N LYS A 205 14.15 -1.09 9.99
CA LYS A 205 12.85 -1.51 10.51
C LYS A 205 11.70 -0.82 9.75
N SER A 206 10.59 -1.51 9.57
CA SER A 206 9.37 -0.92 9.02
C SER A 206 8.96 0.31 9.83
N ARG A 207 8.99 1.47 9.18
CA ARG A 207 8.52 2.73 9.78
C ARG A 207 7.00 2.73 9.94
N ALA A 208 6.30 2.03 9.06
CA ALA A 208 4.84 1.90 9.10
C ALA A 208 4.42 1.11 10.34
N LEU A 209 4.95 -0.09 10.55
CA LEU A 209 4.64 -0.90 11.72
C LEU A 209 5.03 -0.19 13.02
N ALA A 210 6.21 0.46 13.06
CA ALA A 210 6.63 1.23 14.23
C ALA A 210 5.69 2.41 14.54
N ALA A 211 5.20 3.13 13.50
CA ALA A 211 4.23 4.20 13.68
C ALA A 211 2.87 3.71 14.17
N LEU A 212 2.50 2.47 13.84
CA LEU A 212 1.26 1.81 14.29
C LEU A 212 1.40 1.16 15.67
N GLY A 213 2.59 1.25 16.31
CA GLY A 213 2.83 0.75 17.65
C GLY A 213 3.23 -0.72 17.72
N ALA A 214 3.53 -1.34 16.57
CA ALA A 214 4.08 -2.70 16.58
C ALA A 214 5.46 -2.73 17.26
N ASP A 215 5.67 -3.72 18.11
CA ASP A 215 6.96 -3.93 18.75
C ASP A 215 8.01 -4.49 17.78
N LYS A 216 9.24 -4.61 18.28
CA LYS A 216 10.33 -5.14 17.46
C LYS A 216 10.08 -6.58 17.02
N ARG A 217 9.54 -7.43 17.90
CA ARG A 217 9.28 -8.85 17.63
C ARG A 217 8.25 -8.99 16.49
N THR A 218 7.13 -8.29 16.61
CA THR A 218 6.10 -8.24 15.57
C THR A 218 6.68 -7.79 14.23
N ALA A 219 7.48 -6.72 14.22
CA ALA A 219 8.08 -6.21 12.99
C ALA A 219 9.09 -7.18 12.35
N ASP A 220 9.95 -7.82 13.17
CA ASP A 220 10.96 -8.77 12.69
C ASP A 220 10.34 -10.10 12.20
N CYS A 221 9.17 -10.48 12.73
CA CYS A 221 8.44 -11.70 12.38
C CYS A 221 7.34 -11.49 11.34
N SER A 222 7.19 -10.28 10.80
CA SER A 222 6.09 -9.96 9.88
C SER A 222 6.44 -10.19 8.41
N LEU A 223 5.43 -10.65 7.67
CA LEU A 223 5.40 -10.66 6.21
C LEU A 223 4.17 -9.91 5.70
N ARG A 224 4.30 -9.36 4.49
CA ARG A 224 3.18 -8.85 3.72
C ARG A 224 2.77 -9.86 2.67
N ILE A 225 1.49 -10.20 2.68
CA ILE A 225 0.81 -10.95 1.63
C ILE A 225 0.06 -9.97 0.76
N SER A 226 0.13 -10.14 -0.55
CA SER A 226 -0.58 -9.29 -1.51
C SER A 226 -1.38 -10.17 -2.46
N PHE A 227 -2.62 -9.79 -2.71
CA PHE A 227 -3.51 -10.45 -3.69
C PHE A 227 -3.71 -9.58 -4.91
N ASP A 228 -3.93 -10.22 -6.03
CA ASP A 228 -4.49 -9.63 -7.23
C ASP A 228 -5.80 -10.34 -7.61
N PHE A 229 -6.49 -9.80 -8.59
CA PHE A 229 -7.76 -10.34 -9.07
C PHE A 229 -7.66 -11.74 -9.67
N ASP A 230 -6.47 -12.16 -10.08
CA ASP A 230 -6.24 -13.48 -10.66
C ASP A 230 -5.91 -14.55 -9.60
N ASN A 231 -5.71 -14.18 -8.33
CA ASN A 231 -5.48 -15.14 -7.26
C ASN A 231 -6.74 -15.96 -6.92
N THR A 232 -6.53 -17.14 -6.41
CA THR A 232 -7.58 -18.12 -6.12
C THR A 232 -7.56 -18.54 -4.64
N VAL A 233 -8.69 -19.08 -4.18
CA VAL A 233 -8.81 -19.71 -2.84
C VAL A 233 -7.85 -20.89 -2.72
N ALA A 234 -7.64 -21.68 -3.79
CA ALA A 234 -6.75 -22.82 -3.78
C ALA A 234 -5.28 -22.43 -3.52
N GLU A 235 -4.82 -21.29 -4.05
CA GLU A 235 -3.47 -20.76 -3.76
C GLU A 235 -3.32 -20.36 -2.29
N ILE A 236 -4.36 -19.82 -1.67
CA ILE A 236 -4.37 -19.51 -0.24
C ILE A 236 -4.29 -20.80 0.58
N ASP A 237 -5.03 -21.83 0.20
CA ASP A 237 -5.00 -23.14 0.89
C ASP A 237 -3.62 -23.80 0.75
N GLU A 238 -2.97 -23.72 -0.40
CA GLU A 238 -1.60 -24.22 -0.58
C GLU A 238 -0.58 -23.43 0.26
N PHE A 239 -0.73 -22.10 0.35
CA PHE A 239 0.07 -21.27 1.26
C PHE A 239 -0.01 -21.79 2.71
N PHE A 240 -1.21 -22.02 3.25
CA PHE A 240 -1.37 -22.52 4.61
C PHE A 240 -0.92 -23.95 4.79
N LYS A 241 -1.03 -24.81 3.78
CA LYS A 241 -0.50 -26.17 3.79
C LYS A 241 1.04 -26.17 3.91
N VAL A 242 1.72 -25.24 3.25
CA VAL A 242 3.17 -25.05 3.41
C VAL A 242 3.47 -24.47 4.79
N CYS A 243 2.71 -23.46 5.24
CA CYS A 243 2.88 -22.86 6.56
C CYS A 243 2.77 -23.87 7.71
N ALA A 244 1.92 -24.90 7.59
CA ALA A 244 1.78 -25.97 8.58
C ALA A 244 3.09 -26.72 8.85
N GLN A 245 4.03 -26.70 7.93
CA GLN A 245 5.31 -27.39 8.02
C GLN A 245 6.41 -26.52 8.68
N ILE A 246 6.17 -25.20 8.86
CA ILE A 246 7.15 -24.26 9.43
C ILE A 246 7.69 -24.72 10.79
N PRO A 247 6.88 -25.17 11.78
CA PRO A 247 7.40 -25.58 13.08
C PRO A 247 8.36 -26.77 13.06
N GLN A 248 8.33 -27.56 11.99
CA GLN A 248 9.20 -28.73 11.82
C GLN A 248 10.49 -28.40 11.06
N ASN A 249 10.47 -27.33 10.23
CA ASN A 249 11.55 -27.00 9.31
C ASN A 249 12.32 -25.73 9.69
N LEU A 250 11.74 -24.84 10.47
CA LEU A 250 12.40 -23.60 10.88
C LEU A 250 12.67 -23.54 12.38
N ILE A 251 13.78 -22.91 12.73
CA ILE A 251 14.15 -22.68 14.14
C ILE A 251 13.39 -21.48 14.69
N ARG A 252 12.80 -21.67 15.86
CA ARG A 252 12.15 -20.60 16.61
C ARG A 252 13.20 -19.66 17.20
N CYS A 253 13.20 -18.38 16.80
CA CYS A 253 14.17 -17.36 17.19
C CYS A 253 13.72 -16.54 18.41
N TYR A 254 12.42 -16.45 18.63
CA TYR A 254 11.81 -15.81 19.80
C TYR A 254 11.00 -16.85 20.60
N LYS A 255 11.24 -16.89 21.91
CA LYS A 255 10.50 -17.76 22.84
C LYS A 255 9.24 -17.07 23.35
#